data_c843840a910c3c92f6961201986f3558
#
_entry.id   c843840a910c3c92f6961201986f3558
#
_cell.length_a   1.000
_cell.length_b   1.000
_cell.length_c   1.000
_cell.angle_alpha   90.00
_cell.angle_beta   90.00
_cell.angle_gamma   90.00
#
_symmetry.space_group_name_H-M   'P 1'
#
loop_
_entity.id
_entity.type
_entity.pdbx_description
1 polymer ?
#
loop_
_entity_poly.entity_id
_entity_poly.type
_entity_poly.pdbx_seq_one_letter_code
_entity_poly.pdbx_strand_id
1 'polypeptide(L)'
;MDDRRAPPDSEKIVRNLKLILSYDGSEFAGWQVQPERATIQGTLASAIGRLTGENVLPQGSGRTDAGVHALAQVATFLTSSSIPTENWIKALNDILPASIRVLEVTEAAPDFHARKSARAKIYRYRMYRGAICPPFLARYVWHYPFPLDEVAMALAATLVVGEHDFTSLAAADPERSERVAVGEILHHRGHRGTQGEAQVSNVRTIFSSAWTREGDDLIYTVRGSGFLHHMVRNLVGTFLLIGKGTLTQDDFGAILGARDRSAAGPTAPASGLYLVSVEYAG
;
A
#
# COMPACT_ATOMS: atom_id res chain seq x y z
N MET A 1 16.96 36.14 -49.03
CA MET A 1 16.36 34.83 -48.62
C MET A 1 17.14 34.39 -47.38
N ASP A 2 16.55 34.66 -46.22
CA ASP A 2 17.16 34.40 -44.92
C ASP A 2 16.57 33.06 -44.39
N ASP A 3 17.33 31.98 -44.61
CA ASP A 3 16.96 30.62 -44.22
C ASP A 3 17.32 30.44 -42.74
N ARG A 4 16.47 30.95 -41.84
CA ARG A 4 16.56 30.67 -40.39
C ARG A 4 15.99 29.28 -40.14
N ARG A 5 16.82 28.25 -40.28
CA ARG A 5 16.51 26.91 -39.74
C ARG A 5 16.32 27.05 -38.25
N ALA A 6 15.14 26.65 -37.78
CA ALA A 6 14.88 26.45 -36.35
C ALA A 6 15.95 25.51 -35.77
N PRO A 7 16.47 25.75 -34.54
CA PRO A 7 17.41 24.84 -33.92
C PRO A 7 16.75 23.45 -33.78
N PRO A 8 17.52 22.35 -33.94
CA PRO A 8 16.97 21.01 -33.76
C PRO A 8 16.35 20.88 -32.38
N ASP A 9 15.17 20.27 -32.31
CA ASP A 9 14.51 19.90 -31.06
C ASP A 9 15.55 19.22 -30.15
N SER A 10 15.97 19.92 -29.10
CA SER A 10 16.81 19.30 -28.08
C SER A 10 16.01 18.14 -27.49
N GLU A 11 16.49 16.92 -27.68
CA GLU A 11 15.91 15.73 -27.03
C GLU A 11 15.69 16.05 -25.57
N LYS A 12 14.41 16.13 -25.16
CA LYS A 12 14.05 16.36 -23.74
C LYS A 12 14.56 15.17 -22.94
N ILE A 13 15.55 15.42 -22.09
CA ILE A 13 16.08 14.38 -21.19
C ILE A 13 14.95 13.98 -20.23
N VAL A 14 14.52 12.72 -20.33
CA VAL A 14 13.51 12.16 -19.42
C VAL A 14 14.20 11.64 -18.17
N ARG A 15 13.77 12.11 -17.01
CA ARG A 15 14.26 11.74 -15.70
C ARG A 15 13.24 10.85 -15.00
N ASN A 16 13.69 9.86 -14.25
CA ASN A 16 12.85 9.05 -13.37
C ASN A 16 12.98 9.60 -11.95
N LEU A 17 11.91 10.21 -11.43
CA LEU A 17 11.91 10.74 -10.06
C LEU A 17 11.25 9.76 -9.10
N LYS A 18 11.92 9.55 -7.97
CA LYS A 18 11.45 8.79 -6.81
C LYS A 18 11.07 9.75 -5.71
N LEU A 19 9.85 9.62 -5.20
CA LEU A 19 9.32 10.41 -4.10
C LEU A 19 9.08 9.51 -2.89
N ILE A 20 9.36 10.04 -1.70
CA ILE A 20 8.87 9.48 -0.42
C ILE A 20 7.75 10.39 0.07
N LEU A 21 6.60 9.79 0.39
CA LEU A 21 5.38 10.50 0.74
C LEU A 21 4.86 10.04 2.11
N SER A 22 4.41 11.00 2.91
CA SER A 22 3.57 10.72 4.08
C SER A 22 2.17 11.26 3.86
N TYR A 23 1.13 10.51 4.29
CA TYR A 23 -0.24 11.00 4.18
C TYR A 23 -1.19 10.46 5.25
N ASP A 24 -2.12 11.32 5.65
CA ASP A 24 -3.36 10.96 6.32
C ASP A 24 -4.38 10.51 5.27
N GLY A 25 -4.71 9.23 5.27
CA GLY A 25 -5.62 8.62 4.31
C GLY A 25 -7.10 8.81 4.62
N SER A 26 -7.47 9.43 5.76
CA SER A 26 -8.84 9.45 6.31
C SER A 26 -9.88 9.98 5.32
N GLU A 27 -9.51 10.95 4.49
CA GLU A 27 -10.43 11.62 3.54
C GLU A 27 -10.25 11.15 2.10
N PHE A 28 -9.42 10.14 1.87
CA PHE A 28 -9.13 9.62 0.54
C PHE A 28 -9.74 8.23 0.32
N ALA A 29 -10.19 7.99 -0.91
CA ALA A 29 -10.65 6.68 -1.36
C ALA A 29 -9.49 5.70 -1.63
N GLY A 30 -8.36 5.89 -0.94
CA GLY A 30 -7.14 5.11 -1.05
C GLY A 30 -6.12 5.71 -2.01
N TRP A 31 -5.14 4.90 -2.38
CA TRP A 31 -4.06 5.32 -3.27
C TRP A 31 -4.52 5.52 -4.72
N GLN A 32 -5.12 4.47 -5.31
CA GLN A 32 -5.38 4.38 -6.75
C GLN A 32 -6.44 5.37 -7.23
N VAL A 33 -6.19 6.03 -8.35
CA VAL A 33 -7.18 6.90 -9.03
C VAL A 33 -8.48 6.15 -9.27
N GLN A 34 -9.59 6.76 -8.91
CA GLN A 34 -10.95 6.30 -9.11
C GLN A 34 -11.80 7.46 -9.65
N PRO A 35 -12.77 7.19 -10.55
CA PRO A 35 -13.69 8.22 -11.02
C PRO A 35 -14.39 8.92 -9.86
N GLU A 36 -14.48 10.24 -9.92
CA GLU A 36 -15.23 11.09 -8.98
C GLU A 36 -14.85 11.00 -7.50
N ARG A 37 -13.67 10.41 -7.19
CA ARG A 37 -13.19 10.28 -5.82
C ARG A 37 -11.83 10.90 -5.63
N ALA A 38 -11.65 11.57 -4.50
CA ALA A 38 -10.34 12.04 -4.07
C ALA A 38 -9.44 10.84 -3.70
N THR A 39 -8.27 10.73 -4.34
CA THR A 39 -7.29 9.67 -4.11
C THR A 39 -5.90 10.27 -3.98
N ILE A 40 -4.99 9.60 -3.28
CA ILE A 40 -3.62 10.08 -3.10
C ILE A 40 -2.91 10.24 -4.46
N GLN A 41 -3.00 9.22 -5.32
CA GLN A 41 -2.38 9.21 -6.65
C GLN A 41 -2.92 10.33 -7.54
N GLY A 42 -4.24 10.54 -7.57
CA GLY A 42 -4.87 11.58 -8.37
C GLY A 42 -4.51 12.98 -7.90
N THR A 43 -4.48 13.20 -6.58
CA THR A 43 -4.08 14.48 -5.98
C THR A 43 -2.61 14.80 -6.29
N LEU A 44 -1.73 13.79 -6.18
CA LEU A 44 -0.31 13.94 -6.52
C LEU A 44 -0.11 14.21 -8.02
N ALA A 45 -0.81 13.47 -8.89
CA ALA A 45 -0.76 13.67 -10.35
C ALA A 45 -1.20 15.09 -10.74
N SER A 46 -2.29 15.58 -10.15
CA SER A 46 -2.76 16.95 -10.35
C SER A 46 -1.72 18.00 -9.91
N ALA A 47 -1.08 17.81 -8.77
CA ALA A 47 -0.04 18.71 -8.28
C ALA A 47 1.17 18.73 -9.22
N ILE A 48 1.63 17.57 -9.69
CA ILE A 48 2.73 17.47 -10.68
C ILE A 48 2.34 18.18 -11.98
N GLY A 49 1.14 17.92 -12.50
CA GLY A 49 0.65 18.56 -13.72
C GLY A 49 0.58 20.08 -13.63
N ARG A 50 0.21 20.63 -12.47
CA ARG A 50 0.21 22.08 -12.22
C ARG A 50 1.63 22.69 -12.21
N LEU A 51 2.64 21.94 -11.80
CA LEU A 51 4.03 22.39 -11.78
C LEU A 51 4.70 22.31 -13.15
N THR A 52 4.39 21.28 -13.93
CA THR A 52 5.16 20.92 -15.13
C THR A 52 4.39 21.08 -16.43
N GLY A 53 3.06 21.12 -16.37
CA GLY A 53 2.18 20.99 -17.55
C GLY A 53 2.12 19.57 -18.09
N GLU A 54 2.80 18.59 -17.47
CA GLU A 54 2.83 17.21 -17.95
C GLU A 54 1.65 16.39 -17.39
N ASN A 55 1.10 15.51 -18.20
CA ASN A 55 0.09 14.55 -17.74
C ASN A 55 0.77 13.23 -17.35
N VAL A 56 1.15 13.11 -16.08
CA VAL A 56 1.83 11.94 -15.54
C VAL A 56 0.99 11.27 -14.44
N LEU A 57 1.08 9.94 -14.34
CA LEU A 57 0.43 9.18 -13.28
C LEU A 57 1.50 8.49 -12.41
N PRO A 58 1.81 9.02 -11.21
CA PRO A 58 2.83 8.45 -10.34
C PRO A 58 2.52 7.02 -9.94
N GLN A 59 3.51 6.13 -10.04
CA GLN A 59 3.38 4.72 -9.70
C GLN A 59 3.81 4.46 -8.27
N GLY A 60 2.88 4.08 -7.38
CA GLY A 60 3.16 3.76 -5.98
C GLY A 60 3.80 2.39 -5.79
N SER A 61 4.55 2.21 -4.71
CA SER A 61 5.14 0.91 -4.33
C SER A 61 4.06 -0.15 -4.04
N GLY A 62 2.89 0.28 -3.65
CA GLY A 62 1.71 -0.54 -3.40
C GLY A 62 0.50 0.35 -3.22
N ARG A 63 -0.69 -0.25 -3.36
CA ARG A 63 -1.93 0.44 -3.05
C ARG A 63 -2.17 0.42 -1.55
N THR A 64 -2.76 1.48 -1.03
CA THR A 64 -3.38 1.53 0.28
C THR A 64 -4.88 1.68 0.10
N ASP A 65 -5.66 1.02 0.94
CA ASP A 65 -7.12 1.09 0.91
C ASP A 65 -7.64 2.47 1.34
N ALA A 66 -8.92 2.74 1.11
CA ALA A 66 -9.58 3.92 1.63
C ALA A 66 -9.39 4.04 3.15
N GLY A 67 -8.99 5.21 3.63
CA GLY A 67 -8.76 5.49 5.04
C GLY A 67 -7.42 4.98 5.61
N VAL A 68 -6.59 4.29 4.83
CA VAL A 68 -5.27 3.80 5.27
C VAL A 68 -4.22 4.89 5.11
N HIS A 69 -3.37 5.04 6.13
CA HIS A 69 -2.29 6.04 6.19
C HIS A 69 -0.96 5.52 5.66
N ALA A 70 -0.02 6.43 5.41
CA ALA A 70 1.37 6.08 5.16
C ALA A 70 2.33 7.06 5.83
N LEU A 71 3.41 6.53 6.39
CA LEU A 71 4.52 7.33 6.91
C LEU A 71 5.59 7.53 5.82
N ALA A 72 5.83 6.51 4.97
CA ALA A 72 6.81 6.58 3.88
C ALA A 72 6.37 5.70 2.67
N GLN A 73 5.30 6.09 2.00
CA GLN A 73 4.96 5.54 0.68
C GLN A 73 6.00 5.99 -0.34
N VAL A 74 6.40 5.10 -1.22
CA VAL A 74 7.31 5.44 -2.33
C VAL A 74 6.53 5.47 -3.64
N ALA A 75 6.74 6.53 -4.43
CA ALA A 75 6.18 6.65 -5.77
C ALA A 75 7.27 7.04 -6.79
N THR A 76 7.09 6.63 -8.04
CA THR A 76 7.96 7.03 -9.15
C THR A 76 7.14 7.58 -10.31
N PHE A 77 7.72 8.52 -11.05
CA PHE A 77 7.17 9.00 -12.31
C PHE A 77 8.29 9.52 -13.23
N LEU A 78 8.03 9.46 -14.53
CA LEU A 78 8.93 10.03 -15.53
C LEU A 78 8.52 11.48 -15.82
N THR A 79 9.51 12.37 -15.96
CA THR A 79 9.30 13.79 -16.30
C THR A 79 10.42 14.32 -17.19
N SER A 80 10.07 15.23 -18.08
CA SER A 80 11.04 16.03 -18.85
C SER A 80 11.35 17.38 -18.19
N SER A 81 10.74 17.64 -17.03
CA SER A 81 10.94 18.89 -16.28
C SER A 81 12.39 19.04 -15.82
N SER A 82 12.93 20.24 -15.97
CA SER A 82 14.28 20.63 -15.52
C SER A 82 14.30 21.11 -14.06
N ILE A 83 13.18 21.07 -13.33
CA ILE A 83 13.12 21.49 -11.91
C ILE A 83 14.14 20.67 -11.11
N PRO A 84 15.09 21.31 -10.38
CA PRO A 84 16.01 20.61 -9.49
C PRO A 84 15.28 19.79 -8.42
N THR A 85 15.84 18.65 -8.01
CA THR A 85 15.18 17.71 -7.06
C THR A 85 14.85 18.38 -5.74
N GLU A 86 15.72 19.23 -5.23
CA GLU A 86 15.52 20.00 -3.99
C GLU A 86 14.33 20.96 -4.05
N ASN A 87 14.04 21.50 -5.23
CA ASN A 87 12.93 22.44 -5.41
C ASN A 87 11.56 21.72 -5.51
N TRP A 88 11.56 20.45 -5.93
CA TRP A 88 10.33 19.65 -6.01
C TRP A 88 9.63 19.51 -4.66
N ILE A 89 10.39 19.30 -3.58
CA ILE A 89 9.83 19.11 -2.23
C ILE A 89 8.99 20.32 -1.84
N LYS A 90 9.57 21.52 -1.96
CA LYS A 90 8.87 22.75 -1.63
C LYS A 90 7.69 22.98 -2.56
N ALA A 91 7.91 22.90 -3.87
CA ALA A 91 6.88 23.18 -4.87
C ALA A 91 5.66 22.24 -4.76
N LEU A 92 5.87 20.94 -4.53
CA LEU A 92 4.78 20.02 -4.32
C LEU A 92 4.05 20.28 -3.00
N ASN A 93 4.78 20.52 -1.90
CA ASN A 93 4.18 20.75 -0.59
C ASN A 93 3.41 22.07 -0.49
N ASP A 94 3.73 23.07 -1.32
CA ASP A 94 2.98 24.32 -1.43
C ASP A 94 1.61 24.13 -2.14
N ILE A 95 1.49 23.09 -3.00
CA ILE A 95 0.26 22.80 -3.76
C ILE A 95 -0.59 21.72 -3.10
N LEU A 96 0.05 20.71 -2.51
CA LEU A 96 -0.63 19.56 -1.91
C LEU A 96 -1.42 19.96 -0.65
N PRO A 97 -2.58 19.32 -0.38
CA PRO A 97 -3.29 19.52 0.88
C PRO A 97 -2.42 19.10 2.06
N ALA A 98 -2.70 19.64 3.25
CA ALA A 98 -1.95 19.35 4.47
C ALA A 98 -1.87 17.85 4.82
N SER A 99 -2.83 17.07 4.35
CA SER A 99 -2.94 15.62 4.53
C SER A 99 -1.97 14.81 3.67
N ILE A 100 -1.24 15.43 2.72
CA ILE A 100 -0.20 14.76 1.91
C ILE A 100 1.08 15.60 1.99
N ARG A 101 2.21 14.97 2.31
CA ARG A 101 3.52 15.60 2.30
C ARG A 101 4.54 14.78 1.54
N VAL A 102 5.28 15.45 0.68
CA VAL A 102 6.49 14.92 0.05
C VAL A 102 7.64 15.15 1.02
N LEU A 103 8.29 14.07 1.44
CA LEU A 103 9.38 14.08 2.41
C LEU A 103 10.74 14.12 1.71
N GLU A 104 10.85 13.46 0.56
CA GLU A 104 12.07 13.33 -0.20
C GLU A 104 11.77 13.22 -1.70
N VAL A 105 12.65 13.78 -2.53
CA VAL A 105 12.67 13.62 -3.98
C VAL A 105 14.10 13.33 -4.43
N THR A 106 14.30 12.23 -5.12
CA THR A 106 15.60 11.84 -5.70
C THR A 106 15.43 11.38 -7.14
N GLU A 107 16.51 11.50 -7.91
CA GLU A 107 16.56 10.79 -9.19
C GLU A 107 16.82 9.30 -8.96
N ALA A 108 16.10 8.47 -9.66
CA ALA A 108 16.26 7.02 -9.65
C ALA A 108 16.80 6.53 -11.00
N ALA A 109 17.37 5.35 -11.01
CA ALA A 109 17.77 4.70 -12.25
C ALA A 109 16.58 4.61 -13.23
N PRO A 110 16.82 4.68 -14.55
CA PRO A 110 15.74 4.69 -15.53
C PRO A 110 14.80 3.48 -15.45
N ASP A 111 15.30 2.33 -15.04
CA ASP A 111 14.57 1.07 -14.87
C ASP A 111 13.98 0.87 -13.47
N PHE A 112 14.28 1.75 -12.52
CA PHE A 112 13.74 1.68 -11.17
C PHE A 112 12.22 1.92 -11.19
N HIS A 113 11.49 1.02 -10.53
CA HIS A 113 10.03 1.09 -10.43
C HIS A 113 9.61 0.87 -8.98
N ALA A 114 8.91 1.84 -8.38
CA ALA A 114 8.52 1.83 -6.97
C ALA A 114 7.92 0.49 -6.50
N ARG A 115 7.10 -0.17 -7.32
CA ARG A 115 6.46 -1.45 -6.97
C ARG A 115 7.32 -2.67 -7.27
N LYS A 116 7.96 -2.72 -8.46
CA LYS A 116 8.65 -3.92 -8.93
C LYS A 116 10.02 -4.09 -8.28
N SER A 117 10.68 -2.97 -7.97
CA SER A 117 12.01 -2.96 -7.34
C SER A 117 11.93 -3.14 -5.81
N ALA A 118 10.73 -3.09 -5.21
CA ALA A 118 10.56 -3.25 -3.77
C ALA A 118 10.90 -4.67 -3.32
N ARG A 119 11.69 -4.79 -2.23
CA ARG A 119 12.12 -6.05 -1.60
C ARG A 119 11.27 -6.41 -0.40
N ALA A 120 10.92 -5.41 0.39
CA ALA A 120 10.05 -5.60 1.55
C ALA A 120 9.21 -4.34 1.81
N LYS A 121 8.14 -4.54 2.56
CA LYS A 121 7.30 -3.46 3.11
C LYS A 121 7.04 -3.72 4.57
N ILE A 122 6.95 -2.65 5.33
CA ILE A 122 6.60 -2.69 6.74
C ILE A 122 5.26 -2.00 6.91
N TYR A 123 4.33 -2.72 7.51
CA TYR A 123 3.05 -2.17 7.95
C TYR A 123 2.98 -2.17 9.47
N ARG A 124 2.29 -1.17 10.02
CA ARG A 124 1.95 -1.06 11.44
C ARG A 124 0.45 -0.87 11.57
N TYR A 125 -0.14 -1.59 12.52
CA TYR A 125 -1.54 -1.39 12.89
C TYR A 125 -1.62 -0.97 14.35
N ARG A 126 -2.28 0.17 14.63
CA ARG A 126 -2.42 0.73 15.98
C ARG A 126 -3.82 0.48 16.50
N MET A 127 -3.91 -0.18 17.65
CA MET A 127 -5.13 -0.38 18.41
C MET A 127 -5.00 0.36 19.73
N TYR A 128 -5.86 1.34 19.99
CA TYR A 128 -5.88 2.07 21.24
C TYR A 128 -6.74 1.35 22.27
N ARG A 129 -6.16 1.04 23.44
CA ARG A 129 -6.74 0.18 24.48
C ARG A 129 -7.28 0.98 25.67
N GLY A 130 -7.02 2.28 25.78
CA GLY A 130 -7.55 3.14 26.83
C GLY A 130 -9.08 3.17 26.82
N ALA A 131 -9.70 3.36 27.99
CA ALA A 131 -11.16 3.35 28.14
C ALA A 131 -11.84 4.41 27.26
N ILE A 132 -11.22 5.60 27.12
CA ILE A 132 -11.72 6.72 26.32
C ILE A 132 -10.64 7.10 25.29
N CYS A 133 -10.97 7.01 24.01
CA CYS A 133 -10.06 7.44 22.94
C CYS A 133 -10.06 8.97 22.82
N PRO A 134 -8.88 9.62 22.95
CA PRO A 134 -8.77 11.06 22.70
C PRO A 134 -9.21 11.39 21.27
N PRO A 135 -9.98 12.48 21.05
CA PRO A 135 -10.52 12.82 19.73
C PRO A 135 -9.41 13.06 18.67
N PHE A 136 -8.23 13.54 19.08
CA PHE A 136 -7.08 13.74 18.20
C PHE A 136 -6.41 12.44 17.75
N LEU A 137 -6.70 11.29 18.40
CA LEU A 137 -6.22 9.97 18.01
C LEU A 137 -7.26 9.16 17.24
N ALA A 138 -8.54 9.46 17.38
CA ALA A 138 -9.64 8.63 16.88
C ALA A 138 -9.56 8.35 15.37
N ARG A 139 -8.99 9.27 14.57
CA ARG A 139 -8.77 9.08 13.11
C ARG A 139 -7.58 8.18 12.78
N TYR A 140 -6.72 7.87 13.77
CA TYR A 140 -5.38 7.31 13.57
C TYR A 140 -5.16 5.99 14.29
N VAL A 141 -6.22 5.45 14.93
CA VAL A 141 -6.19 4.20 15.69
C VAL A 141 -7.50 3.45 15.53
N TRP A 142 -7.47 2.16 15.82
CA TRP A 142 -8.70 1.43 16.14
C TRP A 142 -8.91 1.46 17.65
N HIS A 143 -9.92 2.18 18.14
CA HIS A 143 -10.27 2.16 19.56
C HIS A 143 -10.97 0.86 19.90
N TYR A 144 -10.33 0.07 20.77
CA TYR A 144 -10.85 -1.20 21.26
C TYR A 144 -10.54 -1.37 22.76
N PRO A 145 -11.39 -0.88 23.67
CA PRO A 145 -11.16 -0.89 25.12
C PRO A 145 -11.50 -2.23 25.79
N PHE A 146 -12.14 -3.16 25.09
CA PHE A 146 -12.63 -4.42 25.68
C PHE A 146 -11.48 -5.39 26.00
N PRO A 147 -11.64 -6.31 26.99
CA PRO A 147 -10.62 -7.27 27.35
C PRO A 147 -10.13 -8.11 26.16
N LEU A 148 -8.83 -8.35 26.09
CA LEU A 148 -8.17 -9.22 25.09
C LEU A 148 -7.04 -9.98 25.77
N ASP A 149 -6.85 -11.23 25.39
CA ASP A 149 -5.63 -11.99 25.65
C ASP A 149 -4.54 -11.57 24.64
N GLU A 150 -3.77 -10.54 25.02
CA GLU A 150 -2.71 -9.99 24.18
C GLU A 150 -1.55 -10.99 24.02
N VAL A 151 -1.37 -11.93 24.98
CA VAL A 151 -0.34 -12.98 24.90
C VAL A 151 -0.73 -13.99 23.82
N ALA A 152 -1.97 -14.45 23.80
CA ALA A 152 -2.46 -15.34 22.75
C ALA A 152 -2.38 -14.69 21.36
N MET A 153 -2.70 -13.40 21.24
CA MET A 153 -2.52 -12.64 19.99
C MET A 153 -1.05 -12.58 19.56
N ALA A 154 -0.12 -12.35 20.50
CA ALA A 154 1.30 -12.28 20.20
C ALA A 154 1.85 -13.64 19.73
N LEU A 155 1.44 -14.73 20.36
CA LEU A 155 1.82 -16.09 19.96
C LEU A 155 1.26 -16.43 18.57
N ALA A 156 0.00 -16.12 18.29
CA ALA A 156 -0.59 -16.34 16.97
C ALA A 156 0.13 -15.53 15.87
N ALA A 157 0.59 -14.33 16.17
CA ALA A 157 1.34 -13.51 15.23
C ALA A 157 2.65 -14.19 14.76
N THR A 158 3.29 -15.03 15.59
CA THR A 158 4.50 -15.75 15.20
C THR A 158 4.26 -16.78 14.10
N LEU A 159 3.03 -17.33 14.01
CA LEU A 159 2.64 -18.32 13.01
C LEU A 159 2.55 -17.75 11.59
N VAL A 160 2.53 -16.42 11.48
CA VAL A 160 2.50 -15.72 10.17
C VAL A 160 3.88 -15.68 9.51
N VAL A 161 4.95 -15.86 10.29
CA VAL A 161 6.33 -15.77 9.79
C VAL A 161 6.64 -16.96 8.89
N GLY A 162 7.27 -16.69 7.75
CA GLY A 162 7.60 -17.70 6.74
C GLY A 162 6.87 -17.46 5.43
N GLU A 163 6.91 -18.46 4.57
CA GLU A 163 6.21 -18.46 3.28
C GLU A 163 4.89 -19.23 3.41
N HIS A 164 3.77 -18.53 3.14
CA HIS A 164 2.43 -19.10 3.23
C HIS A 164 1.56 -18.63 2.06
N ASP A 165 0.54 -19.43 1.75
CA ASP A 165 -0.58 -19.02 0.91
C ASP A 165 -1.58 -18.23 1.77
N PHE A 166 -1.68 -16.92 1.51
CA PHE A 166 -2.54 -16.01 2.26
C PHE A 166 -3.94 -15.83 1.64
N THR A 167 -4.43 -16.79 0.87
CA THR A 167 -5.76 -16.70 0.22
C THR A 167 -6.86 -16.45 1.24
N SER A 168 -6.87 -17.12 2.39
CA SER A 168 -7.85 -16.90 3.47
C SER A 168 -7.82 -15.49 4.06
N LEU A 169 -6.71 -14.79 3.92
CA LEU A 169 -6.50 -13.45 4.46
C LEU A 169 -6.54 -12.35 3.39
N ALA A 170 -6.84 -12.72 2.14
CA ALA A 170 -6.97 -11.78 1.03
C ALA A 170 -8.44 -11.44 0.77
N ALA A 171 -8.75 -10.15 0.54
CA ALA A 171 -10.01 -9.76 -0.06
C ALA A 171 -9.92 -9.89 -1.60
N ALA A 172 -11.06 -10.05 -2.26
CA ALA A 172 -11.13 -9.96 -3.71
C ALA A 172 -10.56 -8.60 -4.17
N ASP A 173 -9.62 -8.64 -5.12
CA ASP A 173 -9.11 -7.43 -5.77
C ASP A 173 -10.00 -7.14 -7.00
N PRO A 174 -10.82 -6.07 -7.00
CA PRO A 174 -11.75 -5.78 -8.09
C PRO A 174 -11.06 -5.68 -9.45
N GLU A 175 -9.88 -5.06 -9.50
CA GLU A 175 -9.14 -4.93 -10.78
C GLU A 175 -8.51 -6.26 -11.25
N ARG A 176 -8.27 -7.19 -10.33
CA ARG A 176 -7.81 -8.53 -10.70
C ARG A 176 -8.94 -9.29 -11.42
N SER A 177 -10.17 -9.15 -10.94
CA SER A 177 -11.36 -9.73 -11.56
C SER A 177 -11.60 -9.14 -12.96
N GLU A 178 -11.42 -7.83 -13.13
CA GLU A 178 -11.55 -7.17 -14.44
C GLU A 178 -10.46 -7.61 -15.44
N ARG A 179 -9.22 -7.79 -15.00
CA ARG A 179 -8.11 -8.27 -15.87
C ARG A 179 -8.33 -9.69 -16.35
N VAL A 180 -8.85 -10.56 -15.49
CA VAL A 180 -9.22 -11.94 -15.87
C VAL A 180 -10.35 -11.89 -16.89
N ALA A 181 -11.41 -11.12 -16.64
CA ALA A 181 -12.55 -10.97 -17.56
C ALA A 181 -12.15 -10.41 -18.94
N VAL A 182 -11.26 -9.41 -18.97
CA VAL A 182 -10.73 -8.84 -20.22
C VAL A 182 -9.84 -9.85 -20.95
N GLY A 183 -9.03 -10.63 -20.23
CA GLY A 183 -8.24 -11.73 -20.79
C GLY A 183 -9.12 -12.78 -21.45
N GLU A 184 -10.20 -13.22 -20.80
CA GLU A 184 -11.15 -14.17 -21.36
C GLU A 184 -11.88 -13.65 -22.62
N ILE A 185 -12.22 -12.36 -22.67
CA ILE A 185 -12.86 -11.74 -23.86
C ILE A 185 -11.91 -11.68 -25.04
N LEU A 186 -10.62 -11.45 -24.81
CA LEU A 186 -9.60 -11.40 -25.88
C LEU A 186 -9.26 -12.78 -26.42
N HIS A 187 -9.38 -13.86 -25.61
CA HIS A 187 -9.13 -15.24 -26.04
C HIS A 187 -10.25 -15.84 -26.92
N HIS A 188 -11.46 -15.28 -26.89
CA HIS A 188 -12.53 -15.73 -27.81
C HIS A 188 -12.38 -15.25 -29.25
N ARG A 189 -11.36 -14.46 -29.58
CA ARG A 189 -11.13 -13.91 -30.94
C ARG A 189 -9.76 -14.25 -31.55
N GLY A 190 -9.28 -15.47 -31.45
CA GLY A 190 -8.20 -15.87 -32.36
C GLY A 190 -7.02 -16.64 -31.74
N HIS A 191 -6.88 -17.86 -32.22
CA HIS A 191 -5.70 -18.73 -32.29
C HIS A 191 -5.08 -19.32 -31.02
N ARG A 192 -5.13 -20.67 -31.03
CA ARG A 192 -4.37 -21.60 -30.14
C ARG A 192 -2.89 -21.23 -30.11
N GLY A 193 -2.46 -20.76 -28.97
CA GLY A 193 -1.06 -20.68 -28.58
C GLY A 193 -0.98 -20.92 -27.07
N THR A 194 -0.52 -22.10 -26.68
CA THR A 194 -0.24 -22.51 -25.28
C THR A 194 0.87 -21.64 -24.70
N GLN A 195 0.51 -20.56 -24.06
CA GLN A 195 1.37 -19.93 -23.04
C GLN A 195 0.56 -19.96 -21.74
N GLY A 196 1.06 -20.73 -20.75
CA GLY A 196 0.43 -20.87 -19.47
C GLY A 196 0.20 -19.50 -18.82
N GLU A 197 -1.05 -19.21 -18.49
CA GLU A 197 -1.42 -18.07 -17.68
C GLU A 197 -0.63 -18.14 -16.40
N ALA A 198 0.23 -17.14 -16.15
CA ALA A 198 0.93 -17.01 -14.89
C ALA A 198 -0.13 -16.77 -13.80
N GLN A 199 -0.57 -17.85 -13.16
CA GLN A 199 -1.49 -17.80 -12.03
C GLN A 199 -0.87 -16.90 -10.96
N VAL A 200 -1.43 -15.72 -10.75
CA VAL A 200 -0.89 -14.75 -9.79
C VAL A 200 -1.02 -15.36 -8.39
N SER A 201 0.11 -15.88 -7.89
CA SER A 201 0.19 -16.56 -6.60
C SER A 201 -0.24 -15.64 -5.44
N ASN A 202 -1.02 -16.18 -4.49
CA ASN A 202 -1.31 -15.56 -3.20
C ASN A 202 -0.25 -15.89 -2.13
N VAL A 203 0.80 -16.62 -2.50
CA VAL A 203 1.93 -16.91 -1.62
C VAL A 203 2.73 -15.64 -1.37
N ARG A 204 3.05 -15.38 -0.10
CA ARG A 204 3.92 -14.27 0.34
C ARG A 204 4.87 -14.77 1.41
N THR A 205 6.03 -14.12 1.50
CA THR A 205 6.99 -14.37 2.58
C THR A 205 6.88 -13.25 3.59
N ILE A 206 6.57 -13.59 4.84
CA ILE A 206 6.59 -12.69 5.99
C ILE A 206 7.90 -12.89 6.74
N PHE A 207 8.67 -11.82 6.87
CA PHE A 207 9.99 -11.83 7.50
C PHE A 207 9.91 -11.61 9.02
N SER A 208 8.93 -10.82 9.47
CA SER A 208 8.65 -10.62 10.89
C SER A 208 7.20 -10.22 11.10
N SER A 209 6.64 -10.62 12.25
CA SER A 209 5.26 -10.36 12.64
C SER A 209 5.18 -10.37 14.16
N ALA A 210 4.80 -9.25 14.78
CA ALA A 210 4.81 -9.13 16.22
C ALA A 210 3.78 -8.09 16.72
N TRP A 211 3.26 -8.33 17.91
CA TRP A 211 2.52 -7.37 18.72
C TRP A 211 3.43 -6.79 19.80
N THR A 212 3.34 -5.48 20.02
CA THR A 212 4.03 -4.76 21.11
C THR A 212 3.06 -3.86 21.83
N ARG A 213 3.26 -3.65 23.14
CA ARG A 213 2.46 -2.73 23.94
C ARG A 213 3.28 -1.47 24.24
N GLU A 214 2.73 -0.30 23.91
CA GLU A 214 3.32 1.01 24.19
C GLU A 214 2.28 1.90 24.89
N GLY A 215 2.30 1.93 26.23
CA GLY A 215 1.27 2.61 27.01
C GLY A 215 -0.12 2.06 26.70
N ASP A 216 -1.03 2.91 26.21
CA ASP A 216 -2.38 2.50 25.82
C ASP A 216 -2.46 1.97 24.38
N ASP A 217 -1.41 2.05 23.58
CA ASP A 217 -1.38 1.50 22.24
C ASP A 217 -0.93 0.03 22.23
N LEU A 218 -1.73 -0.84 21.63
CA LEU A 218 -1.34 -2.18 21.21
C LEU A 218 -1.03 -2.14 19.72
N ILE A 219 0.22 -2.43 19.36
CA ILE A 219 0.76 -2.20 18.02
C ILE A 219 1.14 -3.53 17.37
N TYR A 220 0.54 -3.81 16.22
CA TYR A 220 0.96 -4.90 15.37
C TYR A 220 1.92 -4.38 14.29
N THR A 221 3.10 -4.97 14.19
CA THR A 221 4.07 -4.66 13.14
C THR A 221 4.37 -5.91 12.32
N VAL A 222 4.28 -5.77 11.00
CA VAL A 222 4.55 -6.87 10.07
C VAL A 222 5.43 -6.39 8.92
N ARG A 223 6.49 -7.19 8.62
CA ARG A 223 7.40 -6.97 7.51
C ARG A 223 7.34 -8.17 6.57
N GLY A 224 7.14 -7.94 5.27
CA GLY A 224 7.02 -9.01 4.28
C GLY A 224 7.41 -8.58 2.88
N SER A 225 7.61 -9.56 1.99
CA SER A 225 7.96 -9.35 0.58
C SER A 225 6.88 -8.60 -0.21
N GLY A 226 5.64 -8.69 0.25
CA GLY A 226 4.46 -8.06 -0.33
C GLY A 226 3.21 -8.46 0.43
N PHE A 227 2.11 -7.74 0.18
CA PHE A 227 0.84 -7.97 0.85
C PHE A 227 -0.30 -8.00 -0.17
N LEU A 228 -1.28 -8.85 0.08
CA LEU A 228 -2.51 -8.94 -0.71
C LEU A 228 -3.51 -7.86 -0.26
N HIS A 229 -4.53 -7.64 -1.05
CA HIS A 229 -5.60 -6.69 -0.72
C HIS A 229 -6.23 -7.05 0.64
N HIS A 230 -6.34 -6.09 1.54
CA HIS A 230 -6.81 -6.19 2.92
C HIS A 230 -6.02 -7.15 3.84
N MET A 231 -4.93 -7.79 3.40
CA MET A 231 -4.26 -8.87 4.13
C MET A 231 -3.90 -8.48 5.57
N VAL A 232 -3.27 -7.34 5.80
CA VAL A 232 -2.85 -6.92 7.15
C VAL A 232 -4.07 -6.66 8.06
N ARG A 233 -5.12 -6.06 7.52
CA ARG A 233 -6.37 -5.80 8.26
C ARG A 233 -7.11 -7.10 8.62
N ASN A 234 -7.08 -8.08 7.72
CA ASN A 234 -7.67 -9.39 7.96
C ASN A 234 -6.85 -10.20 8.98
N LEU A 235 -5.51 -10.10 8.97
CA LEU A 235 -4.65 -10.62 10.04
C LEU A 235 -5.05 -10.06 11.39
N VAL A 236 -5.12 -8.73 11.52
CA VAL A 236 -5.50 -8.06 12.77
C VAL A 236 -6.89 -8.46 13.25
N GLY A 237 -7.87 -8.54 12.35
CA GLY A 237 -9.22 -8.97 12.69
C GLY A 237 -9.29 -10.43 13.13
N THR A 238 -8.44 -11.30 12.58
CA THR A 238 -8.34 -12.71 13.00
C THR A 238 -7.65 -12.82 14.36
N PHE A 239 -6.56 -12.08 14.58
CA PHE A 239 -5.91 -12.01 15.90
C PHE A 239 -6.84 -11.46 16.98
N LEU A 240 -7.73 -10.52 16.65
CA LEU A 240 -8.74 -10.04 17.59
C LEU A 240 -9.65 -11.18 18.06
N LEU A 241 -10.07 -12.09 17.16
CA LEU A 241 -10.90 -13.23 17.56
C LEU A 241 -10.15 -14.20 18.48
N ILE A 242 -8.83 -14.34 18.29
CA ILE A 242 -7.97 -15.13 19.20
C ILE A 242 -7.87 -14.42 20.55
N GLY A 243 -7.62 -13.12 20.58
CA GLY A 243 -7.58 -12.33 21.81
C GLY A 243 -8.89 -12.32 22.61
N LYS A 244 -10.03 -12.53 21.92
CA LYS A 244 -11.35 -12.70 22.53
C LYS A 244 -11.61 -14.13 23.02
N GLY A 245 -10.73 -15.09 22.71
CA GLY A 245 -10.96 -16.50 22.98
C GLY A 245 -12.01 -17.15 22.07
N THR A 246 -12.39 -16.50 20.96
CA THR A 246 -13.34 -17.06 19.98
C THR A 246 -12.64 -18.05 19.04
N LEU A 247 -11.38 -17.83 18.76
CA LEU A 247 -10.48 -18.71 18.01
C LEU A 247 -9.26 -19.06 18.86
N THR A 248 -8.67 -20.21 18.58
CA THR A 248 -7.41 -20.67 19.17
C THR A 248 -6.25 -20.41 18.20
N GLN A 249 -5.02 -20.67 18.63
CA GLN A 249 -3.85 -20.65 17.76
C GLN A 249 -3.89 -21.77 16.71
N ASP A 250 -4.42 -22.95 17.08
CA ASP A 250 -4.58 -24.08 16.14
C ASP A 250 -5.58 -23.74 15.06
N ASP A 251 -6.67 -23.03 15.39
CA ASP A 251 -7.64 -22.53 14.40
C ASP A 251 -6.96 -21.59 13.39
N PHE A 252 -5.98 -20.77 13.83
CA PHE A 252 -5.26 -19.90 12.92
C PHE A 252 -4.45 -20.68 11.87
N GLY A 253 -3.79 -21.77 12.29
CA GLY A 253 -3.11 -22.69 11.36
C GLY A 253 -4.09 -23.30 10.35
N ALA A 254 -5.27 -23.74 10.81
CA ALA A 254 -6.33 -24.26 9.94
C ALA A 254 -6.85 -23.19 8.96
N ILE A 255 -7.01 -21.93 9.40
CA ILE A 255 -7.42 -20.81 8.54
C ILE A 255 -6.43 -20.60 7.40
N LEU A 256 -5.10 -20.60 7.67
CA LEU A 256 -4.10 -20.49 6.62
C LEU A 256 -4.21 -21.61 5.59
N GLY A 257 -4.44 -22.84 6.05
CA GLY A 257 -4.58 -24.01 5.18
C GLY A 257 -5.88 -24.06 4.38
N ALA A 258 -6.96 -23.42 4.87
CA ALA A 258 -8.30 -23.50 4.28
C ALA A 258 -8.41 -22.82 2.90
N ARG A 259 -7.60 -21.80 2.62
CA ARG A 259 -7.66 -20.98 1.40
C ARG A 259 -9.06 -20.40 1.14
N ASP A 260 -9.77 -20.11 2.21
CA ASP A 260 -11.13 -19.57 2.20
C ASP A 260 -11.19 -18.31 3.07
N ARG A 261 -11.57 -17.17 2.46
CA ARG A 261 -11.70 -15.88 3.16
C ARG A 261 -12.76 -15.95 4.27
N SER A 262 -13.78 -16.76 4.12
CA SER A 262 -14.86 -16.88 5.12
C SER A 262 -14.39 -17.52 6.44
N ALA A 263 -13.31 -18.29 6.41
CA ALA A 263 -12.71 -18.88 7.60
C ALA A 263 -11.97 -17.89 8.49
N ALA A 264 -11.49 -16.76 7.92
CA ALA A 264 -10.75 -15.74 8.66
C ALA A 264 -11.67 -14.73 9.34
N GLY A 265 -11.10 -14.00 10.32
CA GLY A 265 -11.81 -12.95 11.04
C GLY A 265 -12.22 -11.75 10.17
N PRO A 266 -12.99 -10.80 10.73
CA PRO A 266 -13.46 -9.62 10.04
C PRO A 266 -12.30 -8.71 9.63
N THR A 267 -12.49 -7.89 8.61
CA THR A 267 -11.51 -6.87 8.21
C THR A 267 -11.46 -5.75 9.26
N ALA A 268 -10.32 -5.56 9.91
CA ALA A 268 -10.13 -4.48 10.87
C ALA A 268 -10.26 -3.08 10.21
N PRO A 269 -10.69 -2.04 10.96
CA PRO A 269 -10.82 -0.68 10.43
C PRO A 269 -9.55 -0.16 9.75
N ALA A 270 -9.71 0.66 8.74
CA ALA A 270 -8.57 1.23 7.99
C ALA A 270 -7.76 2.22 8.82
N SER A 271 -8.43 2.97 9.71
CA SER A 271 -7.84 4.04 10.53
C SER A 271 -6.66 3.63 11.41
N GLY A 272 -6.54 2.34 11.74
CA GLY A 272 -5.38 1.84 12.49
C GLY A 272 -4.17 1.47 11.62
N LEU A 273 -4.31 1.38 10.30
CA LEU A 273 -3.27 0.84 9.41
C LEU A 273 -2.39 1.91 8.78
N TYR A 274 -1.07 1.67 8.83
CA TYR A 274 -0.02 2.52 8.25
C TYR A 274 0.95 1.71 7.41
N LEU A 275 1.23 2.17 6.20
CA LEU A 275 2.44 1.78 5.50
C LEU A 275 3.61 2.58 6.11
N VAL A 276 4.49 1.90 6.83
CA VAL A 276 5.61 2.53 7.57
C VAL A 276 6.78 2.82 6.66
N SER A 277 7.19 1.83 5.86
CA SER A 277 8.33 1.95 4.94
C SER A 277 8.30 0.93 3.83
N VAL A 278 9.08 1.20 2.79
CA VAL A 278 9.33 0.30 1.67
C VAL A 278 10.84 0.18 1.50
N GLU A 279 11.31 -1.06 1.45
CA GLU A 279 12.74 -1.37 1.31
C GLU A 279 13.07 -1.76 -0.13
N TYR A 280 14.22 -1.31 -0.60
CA TYR A 280 14.78 -1.60 -1.92
C TYR A 280 16.17 -2.21 -1.78
N ALA A 281 16.70 -2.81 -2.85
CA ALA A 281 18.12 -3.13 -2.90
C ALA A 281 18.93 -1.83 -2.85
N GLY A 282 19.98 -1.81 -2.03
CA GLY A 282 20.95 -0.73 -2.01
C GLY A 282 21.82 -0.73 -3.25
#